data_4a2d72ab3ec80919440c6e4e39b57ed5
#
_entry.id   4a2d72ab3ec80919440c6e4e39b57ed5
#
_cell.length_a   1.000
_cell.length_b   1.000
_cell.length_c   1.000
_cell.angle_alpha   90.00
_cell.angle_beta   90.00
_cell.angle_gamma   90.00
#
_symmetry.space_group_name_H-M   'P 1'
#
loop_
_entity.id
_entity.type
_entity.pdbx_description
1 polymer ?
#
loop_
_entity_poly.entity_id
_entity_poly.type
_entity_poly.pdbx_seq_one_letter_code
_entity_poly.pdbx_strand_id
1 'polypeptide(L)'
;ELISVISKLEDGTNIIANVPGKETPAEYRDNNFFCDHCQINRYRKEVVIVYGNGEYKQLSKTCLKDYLGIDLENLVNQFTWIYELITEAQDSENIPREILVVDPLYFLERVAVCVRKLGYTSGKAAYENPDLTPTKSHAWDVCFPNSFSRKWIESNELFVEDQDKEMAQKALDWALNLEGKNDFEYNVKNVAKQDRIGYKHIGYISAAIPCYQKSVATELEKKNTVKSEWIGAVKERLTITVTCVFTKEIYNENDQYGNNLKTLVKFVTKDGENITWFASGEVDYKMGESYIIKATVTKHDEYQGVKQTMVNRVKSIAEKV
;
A
#
# COMPACT_ATOMS: atom_id res chain seq x y z
N GLU A 1 -15.92 -16.91 -15.34
CA GLU A 1 -15.12 -15.72 -15.04
C GLU A 1 -13.95 -16.12 -14.12
N LEU A 2 -12.72 -15.62 -14.40
CA LEU A 2 -11.56 -15.84 -13.55
C LEU A 2 -11.62 -14.88 -12.35
N ILE A 3 -11.32 -15.37 -11.16
CA ILE A 3 -11.32 -14.59 -9.91
C ILE A 3 -9.90 -14.39 -9.39
N SER A 4 -9.15 -15.48 -9.19
CA SER A 4 -7.81 -15.43 -8.64
C SER A 4 -6.98 -16.67 -8.95
N VAL A 5 -5.68 -16.53 -8.71
CA VAL A 5 -4.72 -17.64 -8.64
C VAL A 5 -4.23 -17.74 -7.21
N ILE A 6 -4.23 -18.91 -6.62
CA ILE A 6 -3.72 -19.18 -5.29
C ILE A 6 -2.48 -20.06 -5.41
N SER A 7 -1.38 -19.61 -4.83
CA SER A 7 -0.08 -20.29 -4.87
C SER A 7 0.38 -20.64 -3.44
N LYS A 8 1.07 -21.78 -3.28
CA LYS A 8 1.69 -22.17 -2.00
C LYS A 8 3.06 -21.53 -1.82
N LEU A 9 3.29 -21.03 -0.61
CA LEU A 9 4.61 -20.64 -0.12
C LEU A 9 5.37 -21.85 0.43
N GLU A 10 6.66 -21.69 0.74
CA GLU A 10 7.54 -22.77 1.20
C GLU A 10 7.10 -23.33 2.57
N ASP A 11 6.55 -22.49 3.45
CA ASP A 11 5.99 -22.89 4.75
C ASP A 11 4.62 -23.57 4.66
N GLY A 12 4.06 -23.70 3.43
CA GLY A 12 2.74 -24.28 3.18
C GLY A 12 1.57 -23.31 3.31
N THR A 13 1.80 -22.05 3.67
CA THR A 13 0.78 -20.99 3.62
C THR A 13 0.50 -20.59 2.17
N ASN A 14 -0.59 -19.87 1.94
CA ASN A 14 -1.02 -19.50 0.59
C ASN A 14 -0.80 -18.02 0.31
N ILE A 15 -0.60 -17.70 -0.96
CA ILE A 15 -0.69 -16.33 -1.52
C ILE A 15 -1.80 -16.30 -2.57
N ILE A 16 -2.55 -15.21 -2.57
CA ILE A 16 -3.70 -14.99 -3.44
C ILE A 16 -3.40 -13.82 -4.39
N ALA A 17 -3.44 -14.11 -5.69
CA ALA A 17 -3.33 -13.09 -6.73
C ALA A 17 -4.71 -12.91 -7.40
N ASN A 18 -5.40 -11.82 -7.06
CA ASN A 18 -6.73 -11.52 -7.57
C ASN A 18 -6.69 -10.84 -8.94
N VAL A 19 -7.68 -11.14 -9.76
CA VAL A 19 -8.03 -10.29 -10.90
C VAL A 19 -8.45 -8.91 -10.37
N PRO A 20 -8.00 -7.79 -10.99
CA PRO A 20 -8.36 -6.45 -10.54
C PRO A 20 -9.87 -6.27 -10.36
N GLY A 21 -10.28 -5.80 -9.17
CA GLY A 21 -11.68 -5.60 -8.81
C GLY A 21 -12.43 -6.87 -8.39
N LYS A 22 -11.73 -8.01 -8.24
CA LYS A 22 -12.27 -9.26 -7.71
C LYS A 22 -11.66 -9.57 -6.35
N GLU A 23 -12.41 -10.32 -5.52
CA GLU A 23 -11.95 -10.85 -4.24
C GLU A 23 -12.19 -12.35 -4.19
N THR A 24 -11.25 -13.07 -3.60
CA THR A 24 -11.38 -14.51 -3.37
C THR A 24 -12.26 -14.76 -2.15
N PRO A 25 -13.30 -15.63 -2.24
CA PRO A 25 -14.07 -16.01 -1.06
C PRO A 25 -13.18 -16.59 0.03
N ALA A 26 -13.47 -16.27 1.29
CA ALA A 26 -12.61 -16.59 2.42
C ALA A 26 -12.33 -18.10 2.57
N GLU A 27 -13.31 -18.93 2.22
CA GLU A 27 -13.19 -20.39 2.26
C GLU A 27 -12.10 -20.97 1.35
N TYR A 28 -11.68 -20.22 0.32
CA TYR A 28 -10.61 -20.66 -0.58
C TYR A 28 -9.21 -20.24 -0.15
N ARG A 29 -9.06 -19.34 0.83
CA ARG A 29 -7.76 -18.81 1.26
C ARG A 29 -6.85 -19.89 1.81
N ASP A 30 -7.38 -20.77 2.67
CA ASP A 30 -6.62 -21.83 3.33
C ASP A 30 -6.94 -23.23 2.77
N ASN A 31 -7.43 -23.31 1.55
CA ASN A 31 -7.89 -24.55 0.95
C ASN A 31 -6.70 -25.45 0.53
N ASN A 32 -6.96 -26.76 0.46
CA ASN A 32 -5.99 -27.84 0.21
C ASN A 32 -5.67 -28.11 -1.27
N PHE A 33 -5.89 -27.16 -2.17
CA PHE A 33 -5.59 -27.25 -3.60
C PHE A 33 -6.20 -28.48 -4.34
N PHE A 34 -7.37 -28.91 -3.89
CA PHE A 34 -8.19 -29.87 -4.60
C PHE A 34 -8.73 -29.27 -5.93
N CYS A 35 -8.93 -30.07 -6.94
CA CYS A 35 -9.49 -29.61 -8.22
C CYS A 35 -10.91 -30.14 -8.40
N ASP A 36 -11.89 -29.25 -8.41
CA ASP A 36 -13.31 -29.61 -8.55
C ASP A 36 -13.65 -30.26 -9.90
N HIS A 37 -12.84 -30.03 -10.95
CA HIS A 37 -13.07 -30.61 -12.25
C HIS A 37 -12.60 -32.06 -12.35
N CYS A 38 -11.32 -32.33 -12.10
CA CYS A 38 -10.78 -33.67 -12.25
C CYS A 38 -10.92 -34.57 -11.00
N GLN A 39 -11.19 -33.95 -9.84
CA GLN A 39 -11.32 -34.62 -8.54
C GLN A 39 -10.13 -35.51 -8.12
N ILE A 40 -8.98 -35.33 -8.79
CA ILE A 40 -7.77 -36.12 -8.51
C ILE A 40 -7.05 -35.49 -7.33
N ASN A 41 -6.81 -36.28 -6.29
CA ASN A 41 -6.00 -35.89 -5.17
C ASN A 41 -4.50 -36.02 -5.54
N ARG A 42 -3.85 -34.90 -5.81
CA ARG A 42 -2.40 -34.80 -6.07
C ARG A 42 -1.86 -33.49 -5.53
N TYR A 43 -0.57 -33.46 -5.22
CA TYR A 43 0.10 -32.22 -4.83
C TYR A 43 0.05 -31.21 -5.99
N ARG A 44 -0.34 -29.98 -5.66
CA ARG A 44 -0.33 -28.84 -6.58
C ARG A 44 0.33 -27.66 -5.89
N LYS A 45 1.15 -26.93 -6.61
CA LYS A 45 1.74 -25.66 -6.12
C LYS A 45 0.77 -24.49 -6.31
N GLU A 46 -0.17 -24.60 -7.24
CA GLU A 46 -1.08 -23.53 -7.62
C GLU A 46 -2.45 -24.08 -8.05
N VAL A 47 -3.47 -23.30 -7.75
CA VAL A 47 -4.85 -23.51 -8.19
C VAL A 47 -5.47 -22.18 -8.64
N VAL A 48 -6.52 -22.26 -9.41
CA VAL A 48 -7.24 -21.13 -9.99
C VAL A 48 -8.66 -21.13 -9.47
N ILE A 49 -9.14 -19.99 -9.00
CA ILE A 49 -10.54 -19.80 -8.61
C ILE A 49 -11.29 -19.15 -9.77
N VAL A 50 -12.38 -19.79 -10.17
CA VAL A 50 -13.29 -19.30 -11.21
C VAL A 50 -14.71 -19.17 -10.66
N TYR A 51 -15.49 -18.27 -11.23
CA TYR A 51 -16.90 -18.11 -10.94
C TYR A 51 -17.73 -18.35 -12.21
N GLY A 52 -18.76 -19.16 -12.11
CA GLY A 52 -19.70 -19.43 -13.22
C GLY A 52 -20.93 -20.17 -12.74
N ASN A 53 -22.06 -19.92 -13.40
CA ASN A 53 -23.35 -20.55 -13.06
C ASN A 53 -23.80 -20.37 -11.59
N GLY A 54 -23.39 -19.25 -10.96
CA GLY A 54 -23.74 -18.97 -9.56
C GLY A 54 -22.81 -19.60 -8.51
N GLU A 55 -21.75 -20.30 -8.91
CA GLU A 55 -20.84 -21.02 -8.02
C GLU A 55 -19.38 -20.64 -8.26
N TYR A 56 -18.59 -20.66 -7.19
CA TYR A 56 -17.13 -20.64 -7.28
C TYR A 56 -16.61 -22.07 -7.41
N LYS A 57 -15.54 -22.24 -8.18
CA LYS A 57 -14.84 -23.53 -8.34
C LYS A 57 -13.34 -23.33 -8.30
N GLN A 58 -12.67 -24.28 -7.64
CA GLN A 58 -11.23 -24.37 -7.58
C GLN A 58 -10.74 -25.36 -8.64
N LEU A 59 -9.92 -24.89 -9.55
CA LEU A 59 -9.44 -25.69 -10.68
C LEU A 59 -7.91 -25.78 -10.68
N SER A 60 -7.37 -26.92 -11.11
CA SER A 60 -5.95 -26.97 -11.48
C SER A 60 -5.72 -26.22 -12.78
N LYS A 61 -4.53 -25.65 -12.98
CA LYS A 61 -4.16 -24.98 -14.24
C LYS A 61 -4.41 -25.85 -15.48
N THR A 62 -4.09 -27.15 -15.40
CA THR A 62 -4.29 -28.09 -16.49
C THR A 62 -5.75 -28.34 -16.83
N CYS A 63 -6.66 -28.23 -15.86
CA CYS A 63 -8.09 -28.40 -16.06
C CYS A 63 -8.82 -27.10 -16.45
N LEU A 64 -8.16 -25.96 -16.35
CA LEU A 64 -8.78 -24.66 -16.63
C LEU A 64 -9.23 -24.55 -18.09
N LYS A 65 -8.39 -24.99 -19.03
CA LYS A 65 -8.69 -25.00 -20.46
C LYS A 65 -9.92 -25.89 -20.78
N ASP A 66 -9.95 -27.11 -20.24
CA ASP A 66 -11.02 -28.04 -20.45
C ASP A 66 -12.33 -27.57 -19.84
N TYR A 67 -12.27 -26.91 -18.68
CA TYR A 67 -13.45 -26.42 -17.97
C TYR A 67 -14.05 -25.15 -18.58
N LEU A 68 -13.22 -24.18 -18.98
CA LEU A 68 -13.68 -22.91 -19.52
C LEU A 68 -13.93 -22.94 -21.05
N GLY A 69 -13.40 -23.94 -21.76
CA GLY A 69 -13.45 -24.00 -23.22
C GLY A 69 -12.71 -22.84 -23.92
N ILE A 70 -11.87 -22.11 -23.19
CA ILE A 70 -11.14 -20.93 -23.65
C ILE A 70 -9.66 -21.24 -23.68
N ASP A 71 -8.97 -20.88 -24.77
CA ASP A 71 -7.53 -21.02 -24.85
C ASP A 71 -6.86 -20.02 -23.91
N LEU A 72 -5.90 -20.50 -23.10
CA LEU A 72 -5.15 -19.67 -22.16
C LEU A 72 -4.53 -18.43 -22.83
N GLU A 73 -4.12 -18.51 -24.10
CA GLU A 73 -3.59 -17.39 -24.87
C GLU A 73 -4.58 -16.23 -25.03
N ASN A 74 -5.87 -16.49 -25.11
CA ASN A 74 -6.90 -15.45 -25.19
C ASN A 74 -7.20 -14.81 -23.84
N LEU A 75 -7.03 -15.54 -22.73
CA LEU A 75 -7.08 -14.97 -21.37
C LEU A 75 -5.84 -14.13 -21.07
N VAL A 76 -4.69 -14.52 -21.60
CA VAL A 76 -3.39 -13.85 -21.48
C VAL A 76 -3.42 -12.42 -22.01
N ASN A 77 -4.00 -12.20 -23.18
CA ASN A 77 -4.08 -10.87 -23.78
C ASN A 77 -4.97 -9.90 -22.97
N GLN A 78 -5.84 -10.41 -22.10
CA GLN A 78 -6.64 -9.60 -21.17
C GLN A 78 -5.99 -9.37 -19.82
N PHE A 79 -5.01 -10.20 -19.42
CA PHE A 79 -4.42 -10.20 -18.09
C PHE A 79 -2.93 -10.55 -18.13
N THR A 80 -2.11 -9.71 -18.72
CA THR A 80 -0.64 -9.91 -18.89
C THR A 80 0.06 -10.32 -17.59
N TRP A 81 -0.38 -9.80 -16.45
CA TRP A 81 0.17 -10.13 -15.13
C TRP A 81 -0.15 -11.55 -14.65
N ILE A 82 -1.32 -12.14 -15.06
CA ILE A 82 -1.65 -13.56 -14.79
C ILE A 82 -0.76 -14.47 -15.63
N TYR A 83 -0.44 -14.03 -16.84
CA TYR A 83 0.48 -14.75 -17.71
C TYR A 83 1.90 -14.81 -17.15
N GLU A 84 2.40 -13.72 -16.62
CA GLU A 84 3.70 -13.69 -15.94
C GLU A 84 3.71 -14.65 -14.75
N LEU A 85 2.65 -14.70 -13.94
CA LEU A 85 2.47 -15.68 -12.87
C LEU A 85 2.39 -17.14 -13.36
N ILE A 86 1.78 -17.36 -14.53
CA ILE A 86 1.60 -18.71 -15.10
C ILE A 86 2.85 -19.19 -15.85
N THR A 87 3.51 -18.32 -16.63
CA THR A 87 4.70 -18.67 -17.42
C THR A 87 5.97 -18.78 -16.61
N GLU A 88 6.16 -17.93 -15.60
CA GLU A 88 7.30 -18.07 -14.68
C GLU A 88 7.28 -19.42 -13.93
N ALA A 89 6.11 -20.03 -13.73
CA ALA A 89 6.00 -21.37 -13.18
C ALA A 89 6.34 -22.49 -14.18
N GLN A 90 6.20 -22.23 -15.49
CA GLN A 90 6.55 -23.20 -16.55
C GLN A 90 8.04 -23.14 -16.91
N ASP A 91 8.67 -21.96 -16.86
CA ASP A 91 10.11 -21.79 -17.14
C ASP A 91 11.02 -22.31 -16.01
N SER A 92 10.47 -22.66 -14.85
CA SER A 92 11.25 -23.16 -13.71
C SER A 92 11.78 -24.61 -13.86
N GLU A 93 11.36 -25.35 -14.89
CA GLU A 93 11.78 -26.75 -15.04
C GLU A 93 13.17 -26.93 -15.73
N ASN A 94 13.77 -25.91 -16.34
CA ASN A 94 14.96 -26.13 -17.20
C ASN A 94 16.16 -25.20 -17.02
N ILE A 95 16.22 -24.29 -16.04
CA ILE A 95 17.41 -23.47 -15.80
C ILE A 95 17.64 -23.34 -14.28
N PRO A 96 18.79 -23.77 -13.75
CA PRO A 96 19.20 -23.39 -12.40
C PRO A 96 19.61 -21.90 -12.40
N ARG A 97 18.62 -21.00 -12.34
CA ARG A 97 18.86 -19.62 -11.91
C ARG A 97 19.08 -19.69 -10.40
N GLU A 98 20.20 -19.20 -9.91
CA GLU A 98 20.32 -18.90 -8.48
C GLU A 98 19.10 -18.07 -8.10
N ILE A 99 18.18 -18.68 -7.37
CA ILE A 99 16.97 -18.00 -6.92
C ILE A 99 17.44 -17.05 -5.83
N LEU A 100 17.59 -15.77 -6.19
CA LEU A 100 17.90 -14.74 -5.22
C LEU A 100 16.74 -14.62 -4.25
N VAL A 101 17.03 -14.82 -2.98
CA VAL A 101 16.06 -14.68 -1.87
C VAL A 101 16.65 -13.77 -0.80
N VAL A 102 15.78 -13.11 -0.06
CA VAL A 102 16.15 -12.14 0.97
C VAL A 102 15.28 -12.33 2.20
N ASP A 103 15.85 -12.07 3.38
CA ASP A 103 15.10 -11.99 4.63
C ASP A 103 14.09 -10.82 4.59
N PRO A 104 12.84 -11.00 5.06
CA PRO A 104 11.82 -9.95 5.02
C PRO A 104 12.20 -8.67 5.76
N LEU A 105 12.83 -8.76 6.94
CA LEU A 105 13.27 -7.59 7.70
C LEU A 105 14.40 -6.86 6.97
N TYR A 106 15.40 -7.61 6.50
CA TYR A 106 16.48 -7.05 5.70
C TYR A 106 15.97 -6.33 4.45
N PHE A 107 14.96 -6.88 3.78
CA PHE A 107 14.32 -6.23 2.63
C PHE A 107 13.55 -4.96 3.05
N LEU A 108 12.79 -5.01 4.14
CA LEU A 108 12.05 -3.85 4.65
C LEU A 108 12.93 -2.68 5.04
N GLU A 109 14.14 -2.91 5.56
CA GLU A 109 15.11 -1.85 5.82
C GLU A 109 15.47 -1.09 4.53
N ARG A 110 15.59 -1.80 3.38
CA ARG A 110 15.88 -1.20 2.06
C ARG A 110 14.65 -0.52 1.49
N VAL A 111 13.46 -1.06 1.76
CA VAL A 111 12.20 -0.36 1.43
C VAL A 111 12.09 0.93 2.23
N ALA A 112 12.42 0.92 3.53
CA ALA A 112 12.33 2.10 4.38
C ALA A 112 13.23 3.25 3.89
N VAL A 113 14.49 2.97 3.54
CA VAL A 113 15.37 4.00 2.99
C VAL A 113 14.88 4.51 1.63
N CYS A 114 14.36 3.62 0.75
CA CYS A 114 13.78 4.05 -0.53
C CYS A 114 12.57 4.96 -0.31
N VAL A 115 11.67 4.60 0.62
CA VAL A 115 10.50 5.43 0.96
C VAL A 115 10.92 6.79 1.54
N ARG A 116 11.91 6.81 2.42
CA ARG A 116 12.43 8.04 3.04
C ARG A 116 13.07 8.99 2.03
N LYS A 117 13.85 8.47 1.08
CA LYS A 117 14.61 9.28 0.13
C LYS A 117 13.85 9.59 -1.17
N LEU A 118 13.03 8.67 -1.66
CA LEU A 118 12.40 8.74 -2.98
C LEU A 118 10.85 8.82 -2.92
N GLY A 119 10.26 8.59 -1.74
CA GLY A 119 8.83 8.38 -1.63
C GLY A 119 8.41 6.95 -2.00
N TYR A 120 7.13 6.63 -1.76
CA TYR A 120 6.58 5.32 -2.09
C TYR A 120 5.88 5.33 -3.44
N THR A 121 6.33 4.46 -4.34
CA THR A 121 5.68 4.18 -5.63
C THR A 121 5.17 2.74 -5.64
N SER A 122 3.86 2.56 -5.78
CA SER A 122 3.27 1.22 -5.89
C SER A 122 3.51 0.61 -7.28
N GLY A 123 3.41 -0.73 -7.39
CA GLY A 123 3.45 -1.40 -8.68
C GLY A 123 2.33 -0.92 -9.63
N LYS A 124 1.15 -0.61 -9.08
CA LYS A 124 0.03 -0.06 -9.85
C LYS A 124 0.35 1.33 -10.42
N ALA A 125 0.89 2.23 -9.61
CA ALA A 125 1.27 3.58 -10.07
C ALA A 125 2.33 3.52 -11.18
N ALA A 126 3.32 2.62 -11.05
CA ALA A 126 4.33 2.41 -12.08
C ALA A 126 3.77 1.77 -13.36
N TYR A 127 2.73 0.94 -13.25
CA TYR A 127 2.03 0.40 -14.42
C TYR A 127 1.24 1.48 -15.17
N GLU A 128 0.58 2.39 -14.43
CA GLU A 128 -0.18 3.51 -15.00
C GLU A 128 0.72 4.62 -15.57
N ASN A 129 1.95 4.75 -15.03
CA ASN A 129 2.96 5.70 -15.51
C ASN A 129 4.32 5.02 -15.67
N PRO A 130 4.73 4.69 -16.93
CA PRO A 130 5.98 4.00 -17.22
C PRO A 130 7.27 4.75 -16.83
N ASP A 131 7.19 6.07 -16.56
CA ASP A 131 8.33 6.86 -16.08
C ASP A 131 8.64 6.61 -14.60
N LEU A 132 7.74 5.94 -13.89
CA LEU A 132 7.91 5.61 -12.48
C LEU A 132 8.46 4.19 -12.30
N THR A 133 9.43 4.05 -11.42
CA THR A 133 9.90 2.73 -10.96
C THR A 133 9.28 2.40 -9.60
N PRO A 134 8.69 1.21 -9.43
CA PRO A 134 8.08 0.84 -8.16
C PRO A 134 9.14 0.68 -7.06
N THR A 135 8.81 1.12 -5.84
CA THR A 135 9.70 1.05 -4.67
C THR A 135 10.27 -0.35 -4.42
N LYS A 136 9.47 -1.40 -4.68
CA LYS A 136 9.94 -2.79 -4.56
C LYS A 136 11.18 -3.09 -5.42
N SER A 137 11.25 -2.54 -6.64
CA SER A 137 12.37 -2.75 -7.56
C SER A 137 13.60 -1.98 -7.10
N HIS A 138 13.44 -0.72 -6.68
CA HIS A 138 14.53 0.05 -6.08
C HIS A 138 15.12 -0.65 -4.84
N ALA A 139 14.26 -1.12 -3.93
CA ALA A 139 14.69 -1.83 -2.74
C ALA A 139 15.40 -3.17 -3.08
N TRP A 140 14.96 -3.86 -4.13
CA TRP A 140 15.62 -5.06 -4.62
C TRP A 140 17.02 -4.77 -5.18
N ASP A 141 17.19 -3.70 -5.95
CA ASP A 141 18.48 -3.24 -6.44
C ASP A 141 19.43 -2.84 -5.30
N VAL A 142 18.90 -2.29 -4.21
CA VAL A 142 19.69 -2.00 -3.00
C VAL A 142 20.08 -3.29 -2.25
N CYS A 143 19.24 -4.34 -2.28
CA CYS A 143 19.59 -5.65 -1.72
C CYS A 143 20.68 -6.36 -2.54
N PHE A 144 20.59 -6.26 -3.86
CA PHE A 144 21.45 -6.99 -4.82
C PHE A 144 22.06 -6.03 -5.85
N PRO A 145 22.98 -5.14 -5.43
CA PRO A 145 23.49 -4.10 -6.29
C PRO A 145 24.38 -4.66 -7.41
N ASN A 146 24.02 -4.35 -8.64
CA ASN A 146 24.82 -4.64 -9.82
C ASN A 146 25.67 -3.41 -10.23
N SER A 147 26.46 -3.52 -11.29
CA SER A 147 27.35 -2.45 -11.76
C SER A 147 26.60 -1.16 -12.16
N PHE A 148 25.35 -1.26 -12.61
CA PHE A 148 24.52 -0.11 -13.01
C PHE A 148 23.85 0.52 -11.80
N SER A 149 23.25 -0.29 -10.91
CA SER A 149 22.53 0.20 -9.75
C SER A 149 23.42 0.82 -8.67
N ARG A 150 24.67 0.39 -8.54
CA ARG A 150 25.61 0.93 -7.52
C ARG A 150 25.77 2.44 -7.59
N LYS A 151 26.07 2.99 -8.78
CA LYS A 151 26.23 4.44 -8.95
C LYS A 151 24.95 5.21 -8.64
N TRP A 152 23.82 4.63 -9.03
CA TRP A 152 22.51 5.24 -8.76
C TRP A 152 22.18 5.20 -7.26
N ILE A 153 22.47 4.10 -6.55
CA ILE A 153 22.32 3.97 -5.10
C ILE A 153 23.17 5.01 -4.37
N GLU A 154 24.44 5.16 -4.77
CA GLU A 154 25.36 6.16 -4.21
C GLU A 154 24.87 7.59 -4.44
N SER A 155 24.44 7.92 -5.68
CA SER A 155 23.99 9.27 -6.04
C SER A 155 22.68 9.68 -5.36
N ASN A 156 21.83 8.72 -4.98
CA ASN A 156 20.59 8.95 -4.24
C ASN A 156 20.76 8.71 -2.73
N GLU A 157 21.98 8.44 -2.27
CA GLU A 157 22.30 8.20 -0.85
C GLU A 157 21.40 7.13 -0.20
N LEU A 158 21.14 6.03 -0.90
CA LEU A 158 20.25 4.97 -0.42
C LEU A 158 20.98 4.05 0.57
N PHE A 159 21.50 4.64 1.65
CA PHE A 159 22.16 3.92 2.74
C PHE A 159 21.19 3.76 3.91
N VAL A 160 21.12 2.53 4.44
CA VAL A 160 20.28 2.19 5.59
C VAL A 160 20.82 2.82 6.85
N GLU A 161 20.01 3.62 7.52
CA GLU A 161 20.29 4.26 8.81
C GLU A 161 19.50 3.57 9.93
N ASP A 162 19.79 3.90 11.19
CA ASP A 162 19.10 3.26 12.32
C ASP A 162 17.59 3.56 12.34
N GLN A 163 17.17 4.74 11.87
CA GLN A 163 15.75 5.06 11.71
C GLN A 163 15.03 4.16 10.69
N ASP A 164 15.73 3.70 9.65
CA ASP A 164 15.18 2.80 8.64
C ASP A 164 15.01 1.39 9.23
N LYS A 165 15.96 0.93 10.04
CA LYS A 165 15.87 -0.34 10.76
C LYS A 165 14.71 -0.34 11.76
N GLU A 166 14.57 0.75 12.51
CA GLU A 166 13.46 0.91 13.46
C GLU A 166 12.11 0.91 12.74
N MET A 167 11.99 1.63 11.62
CA MET A 167 10.78 1.66 10.80
C MET A 167 10.47 0.27 10.23
N ALA A 168 11.46 -0.44 9.71
CA ALA A 168 11.33 -1.78 9.15
C ALA A 168 10.83 -2.78 10.21
N GLN A 169 11.41 -2.75 11.41
CA GLN A 169 10.99 -3.63 12.51
C GLN A 169 9.53 -3.36 12.89
N LYS A 170 9.15 -2.10 13.08
CA LYS A 170 7.76 -1.73 13.40
C LYS A 170 6.76 -2.16 12.30
N ALA A 171 7.14 -2.00 11.04
CA ALA A 171 6.31 -2.40 9.91
C ALA A 171 6.19 -3.93 9.80
N LEU A 172 7.26 -4.68 10.09
CA LEU A 172 7.23 -6.13 10.14
C LEU A 172 6.33 -6.63 11.26
N ASP A 173 6.50 -6.09 12.48
CA ASP A 173 5.66 -6.45 13.62
C ASP A 173 4.18 -6.15 13.35
N TRP A 174 3.89 -5.00 12.74
CA TRP A 174 2.54 -4.66 12.29
C TRP A 174 2.00 -5.67 11.28
N ALA A 175 2.79 -6.05 10.27
CA ALA A 175 2.39 -7.01 9.24
C ALA A 175 2.08 -8.39 9.82
N LEU A 176 2.91 -8.87 10.77
CA LEU A 176 2.71 -10.14 11.46
C LEU A 176 1.42 -10.17 12.31
N ASN A 177 1.00 -9.01 12.82
CA ASN A 177 -0.20 -8.87 13.65
C ASN A 177 -1.48 -8.53 12.86
N LEU A 178 -1.43 -8.45 11.53
CA LEU A 178 -2.63 -8.24 10.70
C LEU A 178 -3.66 -9.36 10.93
N GLU A 179 -4.94 -9.01 10.93
CA GLU A 179 -6.02 -9.98 11.09
C GLU A 179 -6.28 -10.80 9.81
N GLY A 180 -5.87 -10.29 8.63
CA GLY A 180 -6.12 -10.93 7.34
C GLY A 180 -7.56 -10.74 6.85
N LYS A 181 -8.18 -9.59 7.15
CA LYS A 181 -9.58 -9.27 6.80
C LYS A 181 -9.86 -9.34 5.30
N ASN A 182 -8.86 -9.02 4.50
CA ASN A 182 -8.93 -9.05 3.05
C ASN A 182 -7.68 -9.76 2.47
N ASP A 183 -7.69 -10.02 1.17
CA ASP A 183 -6.62 -10.77 0.51
C ASP A 183 -5.27 -10.04 0.57
N PHE A 184 -5.27 -8.70 0.58
CA PHE A 184 -4.04 -7.93 0.73
C PHE A 184 -3.40 -8.12 2.11
N GLU A 185 -4.17 -7.95 3.19
CA GLU A 185 -3.67 -8.18 4.56
C GLU A 185 -3.23 -9.65 4.77
N TYR A 186 -3.98 -10.60 4.21
CA TYR A 186 -3.66 -12.01 4.24
C TYR A 186 -2.30 -12.27 3.58
N ASN A 187 -2.07 -11.72 2.38
CA ASN A 187 -0.83 -11.88 1.64
C ASN A 187 0.36 -11.21 2.36
N VAL A 188 0.20 -9.96 2.82
CA VAL A 188 1.26 -9.25 3.56
C VAL A 188 1.68 -10.03 4.78
N LYS A 189 0.71 -10.53 5.57
CA LYS A 189 0.98 -11.34 6.77
C LYS A 189 1.74 -12.62 6.44
N ASN A 190 1.31 -13.35 5.40
CA ASN A 190 1.93 -14.62 5.05
C ASN A 190 3.34 -14.44 4.48
N VAL A 191 3.59 -13.39 3.70
CA VAL A 191 4.96 -13.05 3.23
C VAL A 191 5.85 -12.61 4.39
N ALA A 192 5.32 -11.83 5.35
CA ALA A 192 6.07 -11.40 6.53
C ALA A 192 6.54 -12.56 7.43
N LYS A 193 5.85 -13.69 7.41
CA LYS A 193 6.20 -14.90 8.18
C LYS A 193 7.30 -15.76 7.56
N GLN A 194 7.62 -15.54 6.28
CA GLN A 194 8.61 -16.37 5.60
C GLN A 194 10.02 -16.09 6.13
N ASP A 195 10.85 -17.12 6.23
CA ASP A 195 12.28 -16.95 6.53
C ASP A 195 13.00 -16.23 5.39
N ARG A 196 12.58 -16.50 4.15
CA ARG A 196 13.15 -15.90 2.93
C ARG A 196 12.07 -15.67 1.89
N ILE A 197 12.21 -14.59 1.15
CA ILE A 197 11.28 -14.20 0.08
C ILE A 197 12.01 -13.95 -1.23
N GLY A 198 11.42 -14.39 -2.33
CA GLY A 198 11.91 -14.13 -3.69
C GLY A 198 11.21 -12.91 -4.32
N TYR A 199 11.72 -12.50 -5.49
CA TYR A 199 11.23 -11.33 -6.23
C TYR A 199 9.71 -11.28 -6.45
N LYS A 200 9.06 -12.43 -6.63
CA LYS A 200 7.60 -12.52 -6.81
C LYS A 200 6.79 -11.95 -5.64
N HIS A 201 7.32 -12.07 -4.44
CA HIS A 201 6.58 -11.78 -3.20
C HIS A 201 6.94 -10.43 -2.58
N ILE A 202 8.05 -9.79 -3.01
CA ILE A 202 8.51 -8.51 -2.44
C ILE A 202 7.49 -7.38 -2.61
N GLY A 203 6.61 -7.45 -3.62
CA GLY A 203 5.56 -6.46 -3.84
C GLY A 203 4.58 -6.35 -2.67
N TYR A 204 4.23 -7.47 -2.05
CA TYR A 204 3.34 -7.50 -0.88
C TYR A 204 4.01 -6.89 0.34
N ILE A 205 5.21 -7.34 0.65
CA ILE A 205 5.91 -6.87 1.86
C ILE A 205 6.39 -5.42 1.75
N SER A 206 6.73 -4.94 0.55
CA SER A 206 7.13 -3.53 0.34
C SER A 206 6.02 -2.54 0.71
N ALA A 207 4.76 -2.95 0.61
CA ALA A 207 3.62 -2.14 1.01
C ALA A 207 3.45 -2.02 2.54
N ALA A 208 4.13 -2.85 3.33
CA ALA A 208 4.01 -2.81 4.79
C ALA A 208 4.46 -1.46 5.37
N ILE A 209 5.53 -0.85 4.85
CA ILE A 209 6.02 0.46 5.32
C ILE A 209 4.95 1.55 5.20
N PRO A 210 4.43 1.90 4.01
CA PRO A 210 3.42 2.97 3.89
C PRO A 210 2.09 2.60 4.56
N CYS A 211 1.71 1.32 4.60
CA CYS A 211 0.50 0.90 5.29
C CYS A 211 0.62 1.05 6.82
N TYR A 212 1.76 0.69 7.39
CA TYR A 212 2.05 0.92 8.81
C TYR A 212 2.02 2.43 9.13
N GLN A 213 2.72 3.26 8.36
CA GLN A 213 2.72 4.72 8.55
C GLN A 213 1.30 5.29 8.51
N LYS A 214 0.47 4.83 7.56
CA LYS A 214 -0.94 5.23 7.47
C LYS A 214 -1.75 4.75 8.66
N SER A 215 -1.53 3.53 9.16
CA SER A 215 -2.23 3.00 10.34
C SER A 215 -1.93 3.82 11.60
N VAL A 216 -0.65 4.15 11.82
CA VAL A 216 -0.23 4.99 12.94
C VAL A 216 -0.83 6.40 12.84
N ALA A 217 -0.82 7.02 11.66
CA ALA A 217 -1.44 8.32 11.44
C ALA A 217 -2.95 8.28 11.75
N THR A 218 -3.64 7.24 11.29
CA THR A 218 -5.08 7.04 11.56
C THR A 218 -5.37 6.83 13.05
N GLU A 219 -4.52 6.09 13.76
CA GLU A 219 -4.67 5.90 15.22
C GLU A 219 -4.42 7.20 16.00
N LEU A 220 -3.42 7.98 15.59
CA LEU A 220 -3.15 9.29 16.17
C LEU A 220 -4.32 10.26 15.93
N GLU A 221 -4.87 10.27 14.70
CA GLU A 221 -6.09 11.03 14.40
C GLU A 221 -7.25 10.61 15.32
N LYS A 222 -7.49 9.31 15.48
CA LYS A 222 -8.56 8.79 16.36
C LYS A 222 -8.32 9.12 17.84
N LYS A 223 -7.09 9.02 18.34
CA LYS A 223 -6.74 9.36 19.72
C LYS A 223 -6.86 10.86 19.99
N ASN A 224 -6.52 11.69 19.00
CA ASN A 224 -6.64 13.14 19.10
C ASN A 224 -8.07 13.63 18.90
N THR A 225 -8.98 12.80 18.39
CA THR A 225 -10.42 13.11 18.20
C THR A 225 -11.22 12.84 19.48
N VAL A 226 -10.78 13.39 20.62
CA VAL A 226 -11.46 13.20 21.91
C VAL A 226 -12.82 13.92 21.95
N LYS A 227 -13.01 14.98 21.13
CA LYS A 227 -14.29 15.68 20.98
C LYS A 227 -14.60 15.93 19.52
N SER A 228 -15.71 15.34 19.04
CA SER A 228 -16.29 15.70 17.75
C SER A 228 -17.19 16.91 17.90
N GLU A 229 -16.56 18.10 18.01
CA GLU A 229 -17.28 19.39 18.13
C GLU A 229 -16.74 20.39 17.11
N TRP A 230 -17.58 21.36 16.74
CA TRP A 230 -17.15 22.50 15.93
C TRP A 230 -16.63 23.62 16.82
N ILE A 231 -15.65 24.37 16.36
CA ILE A 231 -15.13 25.54 17.10
C ILE A 231 -15.45 26.82 16.34
N GLY A 232 -15.79 27.86 17.15
CA GLY A 232 -16.12 29.18 16.67
C GLY A 232 -17.38 29.27 15.81
N ALA A 233 -17.86 30.46 15.56
CA ALA A 233 -18.96 30.73 14.67
C ALA A 233 -18.47 30.90 13.21
N VAL A 234 -19.34 30.60 12.22
CA VAL A 234 -19.01 30.86 10.81
C VAL A 234 -18.74 32.34 10.61
N LYS A 235 -17.65 32.67 9.93
CA LYS A 235 -17.04 34.02 9.71
C LYS A 235 -16.27 34.57 10.93
N GLU A 236 -16.23 33.86 12.04
CA GLU A 236 -15.41 34.26 13.18
C GLU A 236 -13.92 34.11 12.87
N ARG A 237 -13.11 35.04 13.41
CA ARG A 237 -11.66 35.03 13.32
C ARG A 237 -11.07 34.52 14.63
N LEU A 238 -10.55 33.31 14.59
CA LEU A 238 -10.00 32.62 15.77
C LEU A 238 -8.48 32.78 15.85
N THR A 239 -7.98 32.81 17.07
CA THR A 239 -6.56 32.61 17.39
C THR A 239 -6.46 31.39 18.29
N ILE A 240 -5.86 30.31 17.81
CA ILE A 240 -5.91 29.01 18.45
C ILE A 240 -4.56 28.29 18.38
N THR A 241 -4.26 27.52 19.41
CA THR A 241 -3.12 26.59 19.40
C THR A 241 -3.55 25.28 18.83
N VAL A 242 -2.85 24.80 17.82
CA VAL A 242 -3.16 23.60 17.08
C VAL A 242 -1.92 22.77 16.81
N THR A 243 -2.07 21.46 16.69
CA THR A 243 -1.03 20.54 16.22
C THR A 243 -1.33 20.12 14.79
N CYS A 244 -0.37 20.20 13.89
CA CYS A 244 -0.52 19.71 12.52
C CYS A 244 -0.50 18.18 12.54
N VAL A 245 -1.60 17.55 12.12
CA VAL A 245 -1.73 16.08 12.10
C VAL A 245 -1.68 15.50 10.70
N PHE A 246 -1.88 16.34 9.67
CA PHE A 246 -1.83 15.88 8.29
C PHE A 246 -1.55 17.04 7.33
N THR A 247 -0.71 16.79 6.33
CA THR A 247 -0.50 17.68 5.19
C THR A 247 -0.38 16.87 3.91
N LYS A 248 -1.02 17.34 2.83
CA LYS A 248 -0.98 16.70 1.52
C LYS A 248 -1.16 17.72 0.41
N GLU A 249 -0.25 17.72 -0.54
CA GLU A 249 -0.38 18.47 -1.78
C GLU A 249 -1.39 17.80 -2.72
N ILE A 250 -2.25 18.60 -3.32
CA ILE A 250 -3.30 18.17 -4.26
C ILE A 250 -3.13 19.00 -5.54
N TYR A 251 -2.81 18.32 -6.62
CA TYR A 251 -2.75 18.92 -7.96
C TYR A 251 -4.12 18.78 -8.63
N ASN A 252 -4.65 19.91 -9.13
CA ASN A 252 -5.90 19.93 -9.85
C ASN A 252 -5.63 20.25 -11.34
N GLU A 253 -5.62 19.22 -12.16
CA GLU A 253 -5.33 19.33 -13.62
C GLU A 253 -6.38 20.17 -14.39
N ASN A 254 -7.57 20.41 -13.82
CA ASN A 254 -8.68 21.10 -14.47
C ASN A 254 -8.80 22.59 -14.11
N ASP A 255 -7.83 23.19 -13.43
CA ASP A 255 -7.89 24.61 -13.07
C ASP A 255 -7.40 25.49 -14.24
N GLN A 256 -8.34 26.11 -14.96
CA GLN A 256 -8.07 26.97 -16.11
C GLN A 256 -7.28 28.25 -15.77
N TYR A 257 -7.01 28.54 -14.50
CA TYR A 257 -6.33 29.74 -14.01
C TYR A 257 -4.89 29.53 -13.57
N GLY A 258 -4.31 28.34 -13.79
CA GLY A 258 -2.86 28.09 -13.62
C GLY A 258 -2.38 27.92 -12.17
N ASN A 259 -3.26 27.87 -11.17
CA ASN A 259 -2.90 27.68 -9.77
C ASN A 259 -3.26 26.24 -9.34
N ASN A 260 -2.61 25.25 -9.97
CA ASN A 260 -2.97 23.84 -9.91
C ASN A 260 -2.64 23.17 -8.56
N LEU A 261 -1.86 23.83 -7.69
CA LEU A 261 -1.43 23.28 -6.42
C LEU A 261 -2.29 23.81 -5.27
N LYS A 262 -2.91 22.89 -4.53
CA LYS A 262 -3.55 23.14 -3.23
C LYS A 262 -2.93 22.23 -2.18
N THR A 263 -2.73 22.75 -0.98
CA THR A 263 -2.29 21.91 0.15
C THR A 263 -3.43 21.73 1.13
N LEU A 264 -3.83 20.47 1.35
CA LEU A 264 -4.74 20.11 2.44
C LEU A 264 -3.93 19.99 3.72
N VAL A 265 -4.28 20.79 4.72
CA VAL A 265 -3.71 20.73 6.06
C VAL A 265 -4.82 20.43 7.06
N LYS A 266 -4.59 19.43 7.92
CA LYS A 266 -5.46 19.14 9.04
C LYS A 266 -4.73 19.44 10.34
N PHE A 267 -5.40 20.14 11.23
CA PHE A 267 -4.93 20.46 12.56
C PHE A 267 -5.91 19.88 13.59
N VAL A 268 -5.39 19.67 14.81
CA VAL A 268 -6.18 19.30 15.98
C VAL A 268 -5.84 20.30 17.11
N THR A 269 -6.85 20.78 17.82
CA THR A 269 -6.68 21.62 19.00
C THR A 269 -6.25 20.79 20.20
N LYS A 270 -5.86 21.44 21.31
CA LYS A 270 -5.56 20.73 22.58
C LYS A 270 -6.75 19.95 23.13
N ASP A 271 -7.98 20.40 22.82
CA ASP A 271 -9.22 19.77 23.28
C ASP A 271 -9.74 18.69 22.32
N GLY A 272 -9.04 18.47 21.19
CA GLY A 272 -9.33 17.40 20.23
C GLY A 272 -10.29 17.78 19.10
N GLU A 273 -10.62 19.08 18.91
CA GLU A 273 -11.44 19.49 17.76
C GLU A 273 -10.62 19.54 16.47
N ASN A 274 -11.27 19.13 15.36
CA ASN A 274 -10.63 19.05 14.05
C ASN A 274 -10.81 20.35 13.24
N ILE A 275 -9.72 20.83 12.68
CA ILE A 275 -9.68 21.99 11.81
C ILE A 275 -9.08 21.56 10.46
N THR A 276 -9.77 21.90 9.39
CA THR A 276 -9.34 21.58 8.04
C THR A 276 -9.16 22.85 7.21
N TRP A 277 -8.04 22.94 6.53
CA TRP A 277 -7.70 24.05 5.67
C TRP A 277 -7.21 23.55 4.30
N PHE A 278 -7.77 24.11 3.23
CA PHE A 278 -7.26 23.99 1.88
C PHE A 278 -6.50 25.27 1.52
N ALA A 279 -5.19 25.21 1.61
CA ALA A 279 -4.32 26.31 1.24
C ALA A 279 -4.18 26.41 -0.30
N SER A 280 -4.03 27.62 -0.82
CA SER A 280 -3.63 27.83 -2.21
C SER A 280 -2.09 27.83 -2.27
N GLY A 281 -1.52 26.86 -2.97
CA GLY A 281 -0.06 26.67 -3.06
C GLY A 281 0.52 25.83 -1.93
N GLU A 282 1.84 25.84 -1.86
CA GLU A 282 2.64 25.14 -0.85
C GLU A 282 2.64 25.89 0.50
N VAL A 283 2.63 25.16 1.59
CA VAL A 283 2.70 25.69 2.95
C VAL A 283 3.63 24.83 3.82
N ASP A 284 4.37 25.46 4.71
CA ASP A 284 5.36 24.79 5.58
C ASP A 284 4.78 24.52 6.99
N TYR A 285 3.88 23.51 7.06
CA TYR A 285 3.40 22.96 8.33
C TYR A 285 3.87 21.51 8.45
N LYS A 286 4.63 21.21 9.51
CA LYS A 286 5.19 19.87 9.73
C LYS A 286 4.29 19.05 10.63
N MET A 287 4.07 17.81 10.26
CA MET A 287 3.28 16.85 11.04
C MET A 287 3.91 16.65 12.43
N GLY A 288 3.05 16.67 13.45
CA GLY A 288 3.44 16.53 14.87
C GLY A 288 3.89 17.83 15.54
N GLU A 289 4.11 18.92 14.80
CA GLU A 289 4.48 20.21 15.37
C GLU A 289 3.25 21.04 15.74
N SER A 290 3.37 21.81 16.84
CA SER A 290 2.30 22.68 17.35
C SER A 290 2.54 24.14 16.93
N TYR A 291 1.47 24.80 16.55
CA TYR A 291 1.47 26.17 16.05
C TYR A 291 0.37 27.00 16.71
N ILE A 292 0.63 28.29 16.87
CA ILE A 292 -0.45 29.26 17.15
C ILE A 292 -0.87 29.87 15.83
N ILE A 293 -2.08 29.55 15.39
CA ILE A 293 -2.62 30.04 14.12
C ILE A 293 -3.74 31.05 14.33
N LYS A 294 -3.84 31.99 13.40
CA LYS A 294 -4.98 32.90 13.24
C LYS A 294 -5.71 32.52 11.96
N ALA A 295 -6.98 32.10 12.09
CA ALA A 295 -7.77 31.55 10.98
C ALA A 295 -9.20 32.10 11.03
N THR A 296 -9.88 32.12 9.88
CA THR A 296 -11.30 32.49 9.80
C THR A 296 -12.13 31.25 9.48
N VAL A 297 -13.14 30.97 10.30
CA VAL A 297 -14.09 29.89 10.10
C VAL A 297 -14.91 30.15 8.82
N THR A 298 -14.90 29.20 7.88
CA THR A 298 -15.69 29.30 6.64
C THR A 298 -16.97 28.53 6.68
N LYS A 299 -16.94 27.32 7.23
CA LYS A 299 -18.12 26.47 7.43
C LYS A 299 -17.83 25.40 8.49
N HIS A 300 -18.91 24.87 9.04
CA HIS A 300 -18.90 23.64 9.79
C HIS A 300 -19.22 22.48 8.84
N ASP A 301 -18.47 21.41 8.94
CA ASP A 301 -18.57 20.25 8.05
C ASP A 301 -18.52 18.95 8.88
N GLU A 302 -18.97 17.85 8.30
CA GLU A 302 -18.87 16.53 8.89
C GLU A 302 -18.36 15.55 7.84
N TYR A 303 -17.34 14.81 8.16
CA TYR A 303 -16.77 13.80 7.28
C TYR A 303 -16.62 12.48 8.04
N GLN A 304 -17.28 11.42 7.54
CA GLN A 304 -17.31 10.08 8.16
C GLN A 304 -17.73 10.08 9.64
N GLY A 305 -18.73 10.92 10.00
CA GLY A 305 -19.22 11.02 11.38
C GLY A 305 -18.38 11.89 12.31
N VAL A 306 -17.30 12.51 11.80
CA VAL A 306 -16.42 13.39 12.57
C VAL A 306 -16.67 14.84 12.16
N LYS A 307 -17.03 15.69 13.15
CA LYS A 307 -17.20 17.12 12.95
C LYS A 307 -15.84 17.77 12.71
N GLN A 308 -15.77 18.66 11.73
CA GLN A 308 -14.56 19.41 11.40
C GLN A 308 -14.91 20.88 11.09
N THR A 309 -14.07 21.79 11.56
CA THR A 309 -14.22 23.22 11.28
C THR A 309 -13.34 23.60 10.09
N MET A 310 -13.98 24.00 8.98
CA MET A 310 -13.25 24.47 7.81
C MET A 310 -12.83 25.91 8.00
N VAL A 311 -11.55 26.20 7.72
CA VAL A 311 -10.99 27.54 7.87
C VAL A 311 -10.31 28.04 6.59
N ASN A 312 -10.16 29.36 6.51
CA ASN A 312 -9.31 30.00 5.51
C ASN A 312 -8.45 31.13 6.15
N ARG A 313 -7.63 31.78 5.32
CA ARG A 313 -6.75 32.90 5.73
C ARG A 313 -5.92 32.54 6.96
N VAL A 314 -5.43 31.30 7.00
CA VAL A 314 -4.57 30.82 8.08
C VAL A 314 -3.23 31.55 8.03
N LYS A 315 -2.79 32.06 9.19
CA LYS A 315 -1.46 32.63 9.38
C LYS A 315 -0.88 32.08 10.68
N SER A 316 0.32 31.56 10.65
CA SER A 316 1.08 31.27 11.87
C SER A 316 1.49 32.60 12.54
N ILE A 317 1.30 32.69 13.86
CA ILE A 317 1.64 33.88 14.66
C ILE A 317 2.97 33.66 15.41
N ALA A 318 3.28 32.41 15.74
CA ALA A 318 4.53 31.99 16.33
C ALA A 318 4.89 30.59 15.87
N GLU A 319 6.17 30.37 15.56
CA GLU A 319 6.73 29.05 15.38
C GLU A 319 7.05 28.46 16.75
N LYS A 320 6.51 27.25 17.02
CA LYS A 320 6.77 26.37 18.17
C LYS A 320 6.34 26.90 19.57
N VAL A 321 5.34 26.20 20.09
CA VAL A 321 5.09 26.16 21.56
C VAL A 321 5.54 24.79 22.06
#